data_949add554b72d3fabd55cb36272b4204
#
_entry.id   949add554b72d3fabd55cb36272b4204
#
_cell.length_a   1.000
_cell.length_b   1.000
_cell.length_c   1.000
_cell.angle_alpha   90.00
_cell.angle_beta   90.00
_cell.angle_gamma   90.00
#
_symmetry.space_group_name_H-M   'P 1'
#
loop_
_entity.id
_entity.type
_entity.pdbx_description
1 polymer ?
#
loop_
_entity_poly.entity_id
_entity_poly.type
_entity_poly.pdbx_seq_one_letter_code
_entity_poly.pdbx_strand_id
1 'polypeptide(L)'
;MNAIRPAVFSGMQPSSDSLHLGNYLGALVNWVALQDDYDPVYCVVDLHAITVQQDPAALHANVRRTAAQYLAAGVDVDRSTLFVQSHVPAHAELAWVLGTVTGFGEASRMTQFKDKSAKQGADATTVGLFTYPVLMAADILLYDTQLVPVGDDQRQHLELTRDLAGRFNSRFGETFVVPEALIPKESARIYDLQEPTAKMSKSAQSEAGLVKVMDDPAVTAKKFRSAVTDTGREVRYDPSEKPGISNLLDILAATTGRPIPELEAEYDGRGYGDFKKDVADAVVEALAPIRTRTLELLEDPAELDRLLAIGAERASERAERMLRTVYDRVGFVRRG
;
A
#
# COMPACT_ATOMS: atom_id res chain seq x y z
N MET A 1 -26.44 20.44 -2.59
CA MET A 1 -25.98 19.42 -1.65
C MET A 1 -24.84 18.69 -2.32
N ASN A 2 -23.61 18.82 -1.83
CA ASN A 2 -22.54 17.97 -2.33
C ASN A 2 -22.88 16.51 -2.01
N ALA A 3 -22.91 15.65 -3.00
CA ALA A 3 -23.09 14.22 -2.77
C ALA A 3 -22.01 13.76 -1.78
N ILE A 4 -22.39 12.99 -0.76
CA ILE A 4 -21.45 12.38 0.18
C ILE A 4 -20.59 11.42 -0.64
N ARG A 5 -19.28 11.68 -0.73
CA ARG A 5 -18.34 10.81 -1.44
C ARG A 5 -18.14 9.53 -0.63
N PRO A 6 -18.12 8.35 -1.28
CA PRO A 6 -17.84 7.09 -0.57
C PRO A 6 -16.45 7.10 0.07
N ALA A 7 -16.35 6.63 1.32
CA ALA A 7 -15.09 6.53 2.02
C ALA A 7 -14.27 5.35 1.48
N VAL A 8 -12.98 5.60 1.22
CA VAL A 8 -11.99 4.60 0.78
C VAL A 8 -10.86 4.55 1.79
N PHE A 9 -10.49 3.36 2.25
CA PHE A 9 -9.32 3.19 3.13
C PHE A 9 -8.22 2.42 2.43
N SER A 10 -6.99 2.90 2.55
CA SER A 10 -5.81 2.14 2.16
C SER A 10 -4.59 2.52 2.99
N GLY A 11 -3.64 1.60 3.10
CA GLY A 11 -2.42 1.83 3.87
C GLY A 11 -1.25 0.97 3.39
N MET A 12 -0.03 1.47 3.61
CA MET A 12 1.19 0.71 3.35
C MET A 12 2.11 0.74 4.56
N GLN A 13 2.81 -0.39 4.77
CA GLN A 13 3.78 -0.52 5.86
C GLN A 13 5.07 0.25 5.55
N PRO A 14 5.60 1.03 6.50
CA PRO A 14 6.89 1.71 6.40
C PRO A 14 8.05 0.74 6.66
N SER A 15 8.10 -0.38 5.94
CA SER A 15 8.99 -1.52 6.22
C SER A 15 10.34 -1.45 5.52
N SER A 16 10.69 -0.34 4.86
CA SER A 16 11.98 -0.12 4.21
C SER A 16 12.29 1.36 4.06
N ASP A 17 13.52 1.63 3.63
CA ASP A 17 14.07 2.96 3.36
C ASP A 17 13.42 3.69 2.18
N SER A 18 12.61 3.03 1.37
CA SER A 18 11.84 3.64 0.27
C SER A 18 10.69 2.76 -0.19
N LEU A 19 9.68 3.37 -0.77
CA LEU A 19 8.73 2.69 -1.65
C LEU A 19 9.46 2.26 -2.92
N HIS A 20 9.03 1.15 -3.51
CA HIS A 20 9.53 0.70 -4.80
C HIS A 20 8.55 1.04 -5.94
N LEU A 21 9.02 0.93 -7.17
CA LEU A 21 8.26 1.27 -8.38
C LEU A 21 6.89 0.54 -8.44
N GLY A 22 6.85 -0.72 -7.98
CA GLY A 22 5.60 -1.48 -7.90
C GLY A 22 4.60 -0.90 -6.88
N ASN A 23 5.06 -0.26 -5.78
CA ASN A 23 4.17 0.47 -4.86
C ASN A 23 3.66 1.76 -5.51
N TYR A 24 4.53 2.47 -6.23
CA TYR A 24 4.17 3.71 -6.90
C TYR A 24 3.15 3.47 -8.01
N LEU A 25 3.49 2.66 -9.01
CA LEU A 25 2.64 2.39 -10.18
C LEU A 25 1.42 1.52 -9.85
N GLY A 26 1.57 0.56 -8.92
CA GLY A 26 0.50 -0.38 -8.57
C GLY A 26 -0.51 0.16 -7.54
N ALA A 27 -0.13 1.15 -6.72
CA ALA A 27 -0.99 1.66 -5.66
C ALA A 27 -1.09 3.18 -5.62
N LEU A 28 0.03 3.91 -5.47
CA LEU A 28 0.00 5.36 -5.23
C LEU A 28 -0.62 6.15 -6.38
N VAL A 29 -0.34 5.80 -7.64
CA VAL A 29 -0.97 6.43 -8.81
C VAL A 29 -2.49 6.31 -8.72
N ASN A 30 -3.00 5.13 -8.35
CA ASN A 30 -4.42 4.92 -8.17
C ASN A 30 -4.98 5.71 -6.97
N TRP A 31 -4.23 5.81 -5.86
CA TRP A 31 -4.64 6.61 -4.70
C TRP A 31 -4.82 8.08 -5.05
N VAL A 32 -3.91 8.64 -5.85
CA VAL A 32 -4.01 10.03 -6.32
C VAL A 32 -5.26 10.22 -7.15
N ALA A 33 -5.57 9.31 -8.05
CA ALA A 33 -6.77 9.36 -8.88
C ALA A 33 -8.08 9.22 -8.06
N LEU A 34 -8.07 8.40 -7.00
CA LEU A 34 -9.24 8.23 -6.14
C LEU A 34 -9.67 9.52 -5.41
N GLN A 35 -8.78 10.49 -5.25
CA GLN A 35 -9.10 11.77 -4.61
C GLN A 35 -10.13 12.60 -5.37
N ASP A 36 -10.38 12.32 -6.65
CA ASP A 36 -11.36 13.05 -7.45
C ASP A 36 -12.81 12.67 -7.11
N ASP A 37 -13.06 11.38 -6.88
CA ASP A 37 -14.40 10.81 -6.77
C ASP A 37 -14.77 10.32 -5.36
N TYR A 38 -13.77 10.11 -4.47
CA TYR A 38 -13.94 9.47 -3.17
C TYR A 38 -13.52 10.39 -2.02
N ASP A 39 -13.82 9.96 -0.79
CA ASP A 39 -13.30 10.50 0.48
C ASP A 39 -12.19 9.55 1.00
N PRO A 40 -10.92 9.74 0.58
CA PRO A 40 -9.88 8.78 0.87
C PRO A 40 -9.23 9.00 2.22
N VAL A 41 -8.96 7.88 2.89
CA VAL A 41 -8.24 7.77 4.14
C VAL A 41 -6.99 6.93 3.90
N TYR A 42 -5.83 7.57 3.93
CA TYR A 42 -4.53 6.93 3.69
C TYR A 42 -3.72 6.86 4.96
N CYS A 43 -3.19 5.68 5.26
CA CYS A 43 -2.53 5.42 6.51
C CYS A 43 -1.11 4.86 6.32
N VAL A 44 -0.13 5.43 7.02
CA VAL A 44 1.17 4.80 7.21
C VAL A 44 1.02 3.83 8.38
N VAL A 45 0.95 2.53 8.09
CA VAL A 45 0.55 1.50 9.07
C VAL A 45 1.76 0.98 9.86
N ASP A 46 2.25 1.79 10.78
CA ASP A 46 3.42 1.52 11.60
C ASP A 46 3.17 0.49 12.71
N LEU A 47 1.94 0.36 13.24
CA LEU A 47 1.59 -0.72 14.16
C LEU A 47 1.68 -2.10 13.47
N HIS A 48 1.35 -2.19 12.18
CA HIS A 48 1.57 -3.42 11.41
C HIS A 48 3.05 -3.70 11.17
N ALA A 49 3.89 -2.67 11.05
CA ALA A 49 5.31 -2.85 10.82
C ALA A 49 5.99 -3.58 12.00
N ILE A 50 5.58 -3.30 13.24
CA ILE A 50 6.18 -3.91 14.44
C ILE A 50 5.71 -5.34 14.72
N THR A 51 4.85 -5.92 13.88
CA THR A 51 4.53 -7.37 13.95
C THR A 51 5.72 -8.26 13.63
N VAL A 52 6.75 -7.69 13.03
CA VAL A 52 8.08 -8.26 12.87
C VAL A 52 9.10 -7.33 13.52
N GLN A 53 10.25 -7.88 13.93
CA GLN A 53 11.27 -7.08 14.60
C GLN A 53 11.75 -5.93 13.71
N GLN A 54 11.80 -4.72 14.26
CA GLN A 54 12.27 -3.50 13.62
C GLN A 54 13.38 -2.86 14.46
N ASP A 55 14.33 -2.21 13.81
CA ASP A 55 15.19 -1.23 14.49
C ASP A 55 14.39 0.05 14.75
N PRO A 56 14.32 0.56 15.99
CA PRO A 56 13.49 1.72 16.31
C PRO A 56 13.86 2.99 15.54
N ALA A 57 15.15 3.25 15.31
CA ALA A 57 15.61 4.42 14.60
C ALA A 57 15.27 4.32 13.10
N ALA A 58 15.45 3.13 12.52
CA ALA A 58 15.07 2.84 11.15
C ALA A 58 13.54 2.95 10.97
N LEU A 59 12.73 2.40 11.88
CA LEU A 59 11.28 2.51 11.81
C LEU A 59 10.83 3.98 11.83
N HIS A 60 11.34 4.79 12.76
CA HIS A 60 11.04 6.22 12.84
C HIS A 60 11.36 6.95 11.53
N ALA A 61 12.56 6.71 10.97
CA ALA A 61 12.96 7.31 9.70
C ALA A 61 12.09 6.85 8.53
N ASN A 62 11.75 5.55 8.49
CA ASN A 62 10.94 4.97 7.42
C ASN A 62 9.48 5.45 7.45
N VAL A 63 8.89 5.64 8.64
CA VAL A 63 7.53 6.22 8.77
C VAL A 63 7.50 7.62 8.15
N ARG A 64 8.42 8.49 8.52
CA ARG A 64 8.52 9.85 7.98
C ARG A 64 8.75 9.85 6.48
N ARG A 65 9.67 9.03 6.01
CA ARG A 65 9.97 8.92 4.57
C ARG A 65 8.80 8.40 3.77
N THR A 66 8.09 7.40 4.27
CA THR A 66 6.88 6.86 3.61
C THR A 66 5.80 7.94 3.50
N ALA A 67 5.53 8.68 4.56
CA ALA A 67 4.58 9.79 4.54
C ALA A 67 5.00 10.89 3.55
N ALA A 68 6.27 11.29 3.55
CA ALA A 68 6.82 12.27 2.60
C ALA A 68 6.69 11.79 1.15
N GLN A 69 6.89 10.49 0.88
CA GLN A 69 6.71 9.92 -0.46
C GLN A 69 5.23 9.90 -0.90
N TYR A 70 4.27 9.71 0.01
CA TYR A 70 2.85 9.83 -0.34
C TYR A 70 2.50 11.25 -0.77
N LEU A 71 2.92 12.25 0.02
CA LEU A 71 2.72 13.66 -0.30
C LEU A 71 3.40 14.04 -1.62
N ALA A 72 4.64 13.60 -1.81
CA ALA A 72 5.42 13.87 -3.01
C ALA A 72 4.83 13.22 -4.27
N ALA A 73 4.15 12.07 -4.13
CA ALA A 73 3.47 11.37 -5.21
C ALA A 73 2.11 12.00 -5.57
N GLY A 74 1.63 13.00 -4.81
CA GLY A 74 0.40 13.73 -5.10
C GLY A 74 -0.77 13.42 -4.17
N VAL A 75 -0.54 12.74 -3.03
CA VAL A 75 -1.57 12.68 -1.98
C VAL A 75 -1.72 14.05 -1.36
N ASP A 76 -2.90 14.64 -1.53
CA ASP A 76 -3.25 15.98 -1.12
C ASP A 76 -4.00 15.94 0.23
N VAL A 77 -3.44 16.57 1.25
CA VAL A 77 -4.02 16.61 2.61
C VAL A 77 -5.31 17.42 2.71
N ASP A 78 -5.61 18.28 1.73
CA ASP A 78 -6.87 19.02 1.68
C ASP A 78 -8.01 18.17 1.09
N ARG A 79 -7.66 17.14 0.32
CA ARG A 79 -8.58 16.25 -0.40
C ARG A 79 -8.68 14.87 0.22
N SER A 80 -7.73 14.49 1.06
CA SER A 80 -7.63 13.18 1.72
C SER A 80 -7.20 13.32 3.17
N THR A 81 -7.46 12.27 3.96
CA THR A 81 -6.95 12.15 5.32
C THR A 81 -5.70 11.29 5.30
N LEU A 82 -4.52 11.90 5.45
CA LEU A 82 -3.24 11.18 5.53
C LEU A 82 -2.66 11.26 6.93
N PHE A 83 -2.42 10.12 7.57
CA PHE A 83 -1.91 10.03 8.94
C PHE A 83 -1.02 8.80 9.19
N VAL A 84 -0.37 8.79 10.36
CA VAL A 84 0.36 7.62 10.88
C VAL A 84 -0.55 6.87 11.84
N GLN A 85 -0.65 5.56 11.69
CA GLN A 85 -1.58 4.70 12.44
C GLN A 85 -1.45 4.84 13.95
N SER A 86 -0.22 4.87 14.47
CA SER A 86 0.04 5.02 15.91
C SER A 86 -0.36 6.39 16.49
N HIS A 87 -0.66 7.39 15.64
CA HIS A 87 -1.17 8.67 16.09
C HIS A 87 -2.67 8.61 16.49
N VAL A 88 -3.36 7.54 16.14
CA VAL A 88 -4.80 7.33 16.41
C VAL A 88 -5.00 6.07 17.27
N PRO A 89 -5.05 6.18 18.62
CA PRO A 89 -5.16 5.03 19.52
C PRO A 89 -6.37 4.14 19.27
N ALA A 90 -7.44 4.69 18.72
CA ALA A 90 -8.68 3.98 18.43
C ALA A 90 -8.48 2.71 17.58
N HIS A 91 -7.44 2.64 16.75
CA HIS A 91 -7.08 1.42 16.00
C HIS A 91 -6.83 0.22 16.91
N ALA A 92 -5.99 0.41 17.93
CA ALA A 92 -5.68 -0.65 18.91
C ALA A 92 -6.88 -0.95 19.79
N GLU A 93 -7.67 0.05 20.18
CA GLU A 93 -8.85 -0.11 21.02
C GLU A 93 -9.95 -0.89 20.28
N LEU A 94 -10.25 -0.55 19.03
CA LEU A 94 -11.21 -1.31 18.23
C LEU A 94 -10.70 -2.72 17.90
N ALA A 95 -9.40 -2.87 17.63
CA ALA A 95 -8.81 -4.20 17.40
C ALA A 95 -9.02 -5.12 18.61
N TRP A 96 -8.92 -4.60 19.83
CA TRP A 96 -9.25 -5.37 21.03
C TRP A 96 -10.71 -5.83 21.04
N VAL A 97 -11.65 -4.93 20.78
CA VAL A 97 -13.09 -5.27 20.76
C VAL A 97 -13.37 -6.31 19.68
N LEU A 98 -12.87 -6.11 18.45
CA LEU A 98 -13.04 -7.07 17.35
C LEU A 98 -12.38 -8.41 17.66
N GLY A 99 -11.26 -8.42 18.38
CA GLY A 99 -10.59 -9.63 18.84
C GLY A 99 -11.47 -10.50 19.71
N THR A 100 -12.40 -9.92 20.50
CA THR A 100 -13.33 -10.67 21.37
C THR A 100 -14.46 -11.37 20.59
N VAL A 101 -14.67 -10.99 19.33
CA VAL A 101 -15.67 -11.60 18.44
C VAL A 101 -15.02 -12.39 17.29
N THR A 102 -13.68 -12.44 17.24
CA THR A 102 -12.93 -13.22 16.25
C THR A 102 -12.69 -14.63 16.76
N GLY A 103 -13.05 -15.63 15.95
CA GLY A 103 -12.79 -17.04 16.28
C GLY A 103 -11.30 -17.39 16.15
N PHE A 104 -10.72 -18.09 17.14
CA PHE A 104 -9.33 -18.57 17.08
C PHE A 104 -9.03 -19.38 15.81
N GLY A 105 -9.95 -20.33 15.47
CA GLY A 105 -9.81 -21.15 14.26
C GLY A 105 -9.88 -20.35 12.96
N GLU A 106 -10.60 -19.24 12.93
CA GLU A 106 -10.70 -18.30 11.81
C GLU A 106 -9.37 -17.56 11.61
N ALA A 107 -8.83 -16.96 12.66
CA ALA A 107 -7.52 -16.32 12.64
C ALA A 107 -6.39 -17.29 12.26
N SER A 108 -6.43 -18.53 12.75
CA SER A 108 -5.44 -19.58 12.44
C SER A 108 -5.45 -20.02 10.97
N ARG A 109 -6.53 -19.80 10.24
CA ARG A 109 -6.65 -20.17 8.81
C ARG A 109 -6.11 -19.12 7.86
N MET A 110 -5.73 -17.92 8.35
CA MET A 110 -5.20 -16.85 7.52
C MET A 110 -3.92 -17.30 6.80
N THR A 111 -3.92 -17.22 5.47
CA THR A 111 -2.82 -17.73 4.62
C THR A 111 -1.51 -17.00 4.92
N GLN A 112 -1.55 -15.68 4.98
CA GLN A 112 -0.34 -14.89 5.27
C GLN A 112 0.25 -15.16 6.66
N PHE A 113 -0.59 -15.48 7.66
CA PHE A 113 -0.10 -15.91 8.97
C PHE A 113 0.71 -17.21 8.83
N LYS A 114 0.16 -18.21 8.12
CA LYS A 114 0.83 -19.49 7.88
C LYS A 114 2.17 -19.31 7.14
N ASP A 115 2.18 -18.50 6.09
CA ASP A 115 3.39 -18.26 5.27
C ASP A 115 4.48 -17.55 6.06
N LYS A 116 4.12 -16.54 6.85
CA LYS A 116 5.08 -15.79 7.68
C LYS A 116 5.59 -16.63 8.84
N SER A 117 4.70 -17.39 9.51
CA SER A 117 5.08 -18.30 10.59
C SER A 117 6.02 -19.41 10.10
N ALA A 118 5.77 -19.96 8.92
CA ALA A 118 6.66 -20.97 8.31
C ALA A 118 8.05 -20.41 8.00
N LYS A 119 8.15 -19.13 7.60
CA LYS A 119 9.45 -18.47 7.32
C LYS A 119 10.23 -18.10 8.58
N GLN A 120 9.55 -17.72 9.66
CA GLN A 120 10.20 -17.28 10.92
C GLN A 120 10.46 -18.42 11.89
N GLY A 121 9.77 -19.55 11.76
CA GLY A 121 9.75 -20.64 12.75
C GLY A 121 8.70 -20.41 13.86
N ALA A 122 8.22 -21.51 14.43
CA ALA A 122 7.11 -21.47 15.41
C ALA A 122 7.47 -20.64 16.67
N ASP A 123 8.71 -20.72 17.14
CA ASP A 123 9.17 -20.03 18.35
C ASP A 123 9.35 -18.52 18.17
N ALA A 124 9.46 -18.03 16.93
CA ALA A 124 9.58 -16.60 16.60
C ALA A 124 8.23 -15.96 16.24
N THR A 125 7.16 -16.74 16.17
CA THR A 125 5.82 -16.27 15.82
C THR A 125 5.17 -15.56 16.99
N THR A 126 4.95 -14.25 16.87
CA THR A 126 4.34 -13.42 17.93
C THR A 126 2.82 -13.43 17.88
N VAL A 127 2.17 -13.07 19.01
CA VAL A 127 0.71 -12.82 19.05
C VAL A 127 0.33 -11.70 18.08
N GLY A 128 1.15 -10.64 17.98
CA GLY A 128 0.90 -9.55 17.02
C GLY A 128 0.84 -10.05 15.58
N LEU A 129 1.70 -11.00 15.19
CA LEU A 129 1.64 -11.62 13.87
C LEU A 129 0.40 -12.50 13.68
N PHE A 130 -0.15 -13.06 14.75
CA PHE A 130 -1.39 -13.82 14.72
C PHE A 130 -2.63 -12.92 14.60
N THR A 131 -2.62 -11.77 15.29
CA THR A 131 -3.80 -10.90 15.43
C THR A 131 -3.82 -9.71 14.47
N TYR A 132 -2.75 -9.45 13.69
CA TYR A 132 -2.75 -8.28 12.78
C TYR A 132 -3.92 -8.24 11.78
N PRO A 133 -4.54 -9.35 11.33
CA PRO A 133 -5.73 -9.25 10.47
C PRO A 133 -6.92 -8.60 11.17
N VAL A 134 -7.01 -8.74 12.50
CA VAL A 134 -8.03 -8.07 13.32
C VAL A 134 -7.73 -6.58 13.45
N LEU A 135 -6.46 -6.20 13.59
CA LEU A 135 -6.03 -4.79 13.54
C LEU A 135 -6.34 -4.17 12.17
N MET A 136 -6.10 -4.89 11.08
CA MET A 136 -6.47 -4.42 9.73
C MET A 136 -7.99 -4.23 9.59
N ALA A 137 -8.80 -5.11 10.18
CA ALA A 137 -10.25 -4.92 10.21
C ALA A 137 -10.63 -3.64 11.00
N ALA A 138 -9.97 -3.37 12.13
CA ALA A 138 -10.17 -2.13 12.88
C ALA A 138 -9.79 -0.89 12.06
N ASP A 139 -8.65 -0.93 11.35
CA ASP A 139 -8.20 0.16 10.46
C ASP A 139 -9.28 0.55 9.45
N ILE A 140 -9.94 -0.44 8.86
CA ILE A 140 -10.97 -0.24 7.84
C ILE A 140 -12.29 0.25 8.46
N LEU A 141 -12.74 -0.40 9.53
CA LEU A 141 -14.07 -0.18 10.09
C LEU A 141 -14.21 1.12 10.88
N LEU A 142 -13.11 1.71 11.38
CA LEU A 142 -13.11 2.99 12.11
C LEU A 142 -13.62 4.19 11.29
N TYR A 143 -13.55 4.12 9.96
CA TYR A 143 -13.75 5.28 9.09
C TYR A 143 -15.02 5.20 8.24
N ASP A 144 -15.97 4.33 8.59
CA ASP A 144 -17.18 4.07 7.78
C ASP A 144 -16.80 3.71 6.32
N THR A 145 -15.72 2.97 6.18
CA THR A 145 -15.14 2.63 4.88
C THR A 145 -16.11 1.78 4.06
N GLN A 146 -16.44 2.26 2.87
CA GLN A 146 -17.29 1.56 1.93
C GLN A 146 -16.49 0.73 0.94
N LEU A 147 -15.29 1.21 0.56
CA LEU A 147 -14.47 0.59 -0.47
C LEU A 147 -13.02 0.47 -0.02
N VAL A 148 -12.42 -0.67 -0.31
CA VAL A 148 -11.01 -0.95 0.01
C VAL A 148 -10.28 -1.39 -1.26
N PRO A 149 -9.31 -0.60 -1.77
CA PRO A 149 -8.46 -1.03 -2.87
C PRO A 149 -7.61 -2.22 -2.43
N VAL A 150 -7.87 -3.40 -2.99
CA VAL A 150 -7.17 -4.62 -2.60
C VAL A 150 -6.61 -5.35 -3.82
N GLY A 151 -5.38 -5.83 -3.69
CA GLY A 151 -4.85 -6.87 -4.55
C GLY A 151 -5.33 -8.26 -4.12
N ASP A 152 -5.09 -9.26 -4.95
CA ASP A 152 -5.54 -10.64 -4.70
C ASP A 152 -5.06 -11.21 -3.37
N ASP A 153 -3.85 -10.83 -2.95
CA ASP A 153 -3.22 -11.27 -1.70
C ASP A 153 -3.88 -10.70 -0.43
N GLN A 154 -4.70 -9.65 -0.55
CA GLN A 154 -5.40 -9.02 0.57
C GLN A 154 -6.90 -9.39 0.63
N ARG A 155 -7.43 -10.14 -0.34
CA ARG A 155 -8.85 -10.51 -0.38
C ARG A 155 -9.30 -11.23 0.89
N GLN A 156 -8.50 -12.17 1.39
CA GLN A 156 -8.84 -12.93 2.60
C GLN A 156 -8.94 -12.03 3.85
N HIS A 157 -8.12 -10.99 3.95
CA HIS A 157 -8.20 -10.03 5.04
C HIS A 157 -9.46 -9.17 4.95
N LEU A 158 -9.85 -8.77 3.73
CA LEU A 158 -11.09 -8.02 3.53
C LEU A 158 -12.31 -8.88 3.84
N GLU A 159 -12.33 -10.17 3.45
CA GLU A 159 -13.41 -11.09 3.83
C GLU A 159 -13.51 -11.24 5.35
N LEU A 160 -12.39 -11.39 6.06
CA LEU A 160 -12.41 -11.39 7.53
C LEU A 160 -13.00 -10.09 8.09
N THR A 161 -12.63 -8.93 7.53
CA THR A 161 -13.18 -7.64 7.93
C THR A 161 -14.70 -7.58 7.75
N ARG A 162 -15.21 -8.06 6.61
CA ARG A 162 -16.64 -8.15 6.31
C ARG A 162 -17.38 -9.07 7.28
N ASP A 163 -16.79 -10.24 7.56
CA ASP A 163 -17.35 -11.20 8.52
C ASP A 163 -17.42 -10.62 9.92
N LEU A 164 -16.37 -9.90 10.36
CA LEU A 164 -16.34 -9.24 11.67
C LEU A 164 -17.35 -8.09 11.75
N ALA A 165 -17.49 -7.28 10.72
CA ALA A 165 -18.51 -6.23 10.65
C ALA A 165 -19.92 -6.82 10.73
N GLY A 166 -20.24 -7.83 9.92
CA GLY A 166 -21.54 -8.49 9.93
C GLY A 166 -21.85 -9.17 11.27
N ARG A 167 -20.87 -9.84 11.87
CA ARG A 167 -20.98 -10.50 13.17
C ARG A 167 -21.22 -9.51 14.30
N PHE A 168 -20.49 -8.40 14.31
CA PHE A 168 -20.67 -7.34 15.28
C PHE A 168 -22.06 -6.73 15.14
N ASN A 169 -22.46 -6.35 13.92
CA ASN A 169 -23.78 -5.78 13.64
C ASN A 169 -24.92 -6.70 14.08
N SER A 170 -24.80 -7.99 13.78
CA SER A 170 -25.80 -8.99 14.19
C SER A 170 -25.90 -9.15 15.73
N ARG A 171 -24.77 -9.05 16.43
CA ARG A 171 -24.70 -9.30 17.89
C ARG A 171 -25.08 -8.07 18.71
N PHE A 172 -24.64 -6.87 18.28
CA PHE A 172 -24.73 -5.65 19.05
C PHE A 172 -25.60 -4.56 18.40
N GLY A 173 -26.11 -4.81 17.21
CA GLY A 173 -26.92 -3.87 16.39
C GLY A 173 -26.07 -3.16 15.33
N GLU A 174 -26.76 -2.68 14.30
CA GLU A 174 -26.15 -2.01 13.15
C GLU A 174 -25.20 -0.88 13.59
N THR A 175 -23.92 -1.03 13.22
CA THR A 175 -22.83 -0.17 13.66
C THR A 175 -21.83 0.06 12.53
N PHE A 176 -21.29 -1.00 11.93
CA PHE A 176 -20.28 -0.91 10.88
C PHE A 176 -20.88 -0.98 9.48
N VAL A 177 -20.38 -0.15 8.58
CA VAL A 177 -20.54 -0.37 7.15
C VAL A 177 -19.74 -1.64 6.78
N VAL A 178 -20.34 -2.54 6.00
CA VAL A 178 -19.66 -3.72 5.49
C VAL A 178 -18.89 -3.31 4.22
N PRO A 179 -17.55 -3.29 4.23
CA PRO A 179 -16.79 -2.76 3.11
C PRO A 179 -16.79 -3.70 1.90
N GLU A 180 -16.60 -3.13 0.72
CA GLU A 180 -16.46 -3.87 -0.54
C GLU A 180 -15.06 -3.70 -1.14
N ALA A 181 -14.63 -4.68 -1.93
CA ALA A 181 -13.38 -4.58 -2.66
C ALA A 181 -13.49 -3.56 -3.81
N LEU A 182 -12.59 -2.60 -3.84
CA LEU A 182 -12.39 -1.76 -5.01
C LEU A 182 -11.26 -2.37 -5.85
N ILE A 183 -11.61 -2.94 -6.99
CA ILE A 183 -10.63 -3.48 -7.93
C ILE A 183 -10.25 -2.34 -8.88
N PRO A 184 -9.01 -1.82 -8.81
CA PRO A 184 -8.57 -0.78 -9.73
C PRO A 184 -8.66 -1.28 -11.17
N LYS A 185 -9.21 -0.46 -12.07
CA LYS A 185 -9.36 -0.81 -13.49
C LYS A 185 -8.00 -1.07 -14.17
N GLU A 186 -6.94 -0.43 -13.69
CA GLU A 186 -5.58 -0.50 -14.23
C GLU A 186 -4.56 -0.48 -13.08
N SER A 187 -4.36 -1.59 -12.42
CA SER A 187 -3.21 -1.70 -11.51
C SER A 187 -2.09 -2.47 -12.23
N ALA A 188 -1.04 -1.78 -12.62
CA ALA A 188 0.12 -2.41 -13.19
C ALA A 188 0.75 -3.38 -12.17
N ARG A 189 0.82 -4.65 -12.52
CA ARG A 189 1.53 -5.65 -11.73
C ARG A 189 2.99 -5.64 -12.15
N ILE A 190 3.81 -4.94 -11.39
CA ILE A 190 5.23 -4.78 -11.68
C ILE A 190 6.03 -5.95 -11.10
N TYR A 191 6.83 -6.58 -11.94
CA TYR A 191 7.70 -7.68 -11.57
C TYR A 191 9.14 -7.22 -11.33
N ASP A 192 9.93 -8.05 -10.64
CA ASP A 192 11.34 -7.83 -10.40
C ASP A 192 12.12 -7.77 -11.72
N LEU A 193 13.10 -6.86 -11.84
CA LEU A 193 13.84 -6.69 -13.11
C LEU A 193 14.84 -7.83 -13.36
N GLN A 194 15.23 -8.58 -12.32
CA GLN A 194 16.15 -9.72 -12.46
C GLN A 194 15.40 -11.06 -12.49
N GLU A 195 14.20 -11.11 -11.90
CA GLU A 195 13.32 -12.27 -11.89
C GLU A 195 11.90 -11.86 -12.35
N PRO A 196 11.68 -11.66 -13.66
CA PRO A 196 10.45 -11.05 -14.19
C PRO A 196 9.19 -11.93 -14.08
N THR A 197 9.27 -13.06 -13.40
CA THR A 197 8.13 -13.90 -12.98
C THR A 197 7.75 -13.70 -11.52
N ALA A 198 8.64 -13.10 -10.72
CA ALA A 198 8.39 -12.77 -9.33
C ALA A 198 7.93 -11.31 -9.18
N LYS A 199 6.89 -11.06 -8.37
CA LYS A 199 6.42 -9.69 -8.09
C LYS A 199 7.56 -8.86 -7.49
N MET A 200 7.76 -7.62 -7.96
CA MET A 200 8.71 -6.70 -7.34
C MET A 200 8.37 -6.51 -5.87
N SER A 201 9.27 -6.89 -4.99
CA SER A 201 9.07 -6.85 -3.55
C SER A 201 10.36 -6.54 -2.80
N LYS A 202 10.22 -6.02 -1.59
CA LYS A 202 11.34 -5.69 -0.70
C LYS A 202 12.12 -6.93 -0.21
N SER A 203 11.52 -8.12 -0.31
CA SER A 203 12.15 -9.40 0.04
C SER A 203 12.83 -10.08 -1.15
N ALA A 204 13.03 -9.37 -2.27
CA ALA A 204 13.76 -9.90 -3.42
C ALA A 204 15.19 -10.29 -3.06
N GLN A 205 15.72 -11.32 -3.74
CA GLN A 205 17.08 -11.83 -3.50
C GLN A 205 18.19 -10.86 -3.93
N SER A 206 17.86 -9.91 -4.81
CA SER A 206 18.81 -8.94 -5.37
C SER A 206 18.25 -7.53 -5.39
N GLU A 207 19.00 -6.55 -4.89
CA GLU A 207 18.68 -5.14 -5.03
C GLU A 207 18.70 -4.65 -6.49
N ALA A 208 19.33 -5.38 -7.40
CA ALA A 208 19.39 -5.03 -8.82
C ALA A 208 18.01 -5.17 -9.51
N GLY A 209 17.14 -6.03 -8.98
CA GLY A 209 15.77 -6.21 -9.48
C GLY A 209 14.75 -5.25 -8.90
N LEU A 210 15.10 -4.58 -7.80
CA LEU A 210 14.21 -3.69 -7.04
C LEU A 210 14.50 -2.22 -7.36
N VAL A 211 13.59 -1.52 -8.03
CA VAL A 211 13.69 -0.08 -8.29
C VAL A 211 13.03 0.69 -7.15
N LYS A 212 13.80 1.46 -6.37
CA LYS A 212 13.31 2.31 -5.30
C LYS A 212 12.96 3.71 -5.82
N VAL A 213 11.91 4.32 -5.32
CA VAL A 213 11.52 5.70 -5.66
C VAL A 213 12.63 6.69 -5.32
N MET A 214 13.42 6.41 -4.28
CA MET A 214 14.54 7.25 -3.83
C MET A 214 15.89 6.89 -4.45
N ASP A 215 15.96 5.92 -5.36
CA ASP A 215 17.20 5.59 -6.07
C ASP A 215 17.75 6.84 -6.80
N ASP A 216 19.07 6.93 -6.85
CA ASP A 216 19.72 7.90 -7.75
C ASP A 216 19.35 7.60 -9.21
N PRO A 217 19.08 8.61 -10.05
CA PRO A 217 18.74 8.41 -11.46
C PRO A 217 19.70 7.50 -12.22
N ALA A 218 21.00 7.60 -11.95
CA ALA A 218 22.00 6.74 -12.59
C ALA A 218 21.89 5.28 -12.13
N VAL A 219 21.51 5.05 -10.86
CA VAL A 219 21.25 3.71 -10.31
C VAL A 219 20.00 3.11 -10.96
N THR A 220 18.92 3.88 -11.04
CA THR A 220 17.68 3.47 -11.73
C THR A 220 17.97 3.08 -13.18
N ALA A 221 18.64 3.95 -13.93
CA ALA A 221 19.00 3.69 -15.32
C ALA A 221 19.90 2.43 -15.47
N LYS A 222 20.82 2.19 -14.53
CA LYS A 222 21.66 0.98 -14.52
C LYS A 222 20.82 -0.27 -14.29
N LYS A 223 19.85 -0.26 -13.38
CA LYS A 223 18.95 -1.38 -13.09
C LYS A 223 18.16 -1.79 -14.34
N PHE A 224 17.57 -0.83 -15.06
CA PHE A 224 16.84 -1.09 -16.31
C PHE A 224 17.74 -1.64 -17.42
N ARG A 225 18.93 -1.09 -17.61
CA ARG A 225 19.90 -1.62 -18.60
C ARG A 225 20.24 -3.07 -18.34
N SER A 226 20.36 -3.47 -17.06
CA SER A 226 20.70 -4.85 -16.66
C SER A 226 19.46 -5.74 -16.44
N ALA A 227 18.25 -5.26 -16.68
CA ALA A 227 17.03 -6.05 -16.54
C ALA A 227 17.10 -7.32 -17.39
N VAL A 228 16.66 -8.44 -16.83
CA VAL A 228 16.68 -9.74 -17.52
C VAL A 228 15.59 -9.73 -18.60
N THR A 229 15.99 -10.19 -19.80
CA THR A 229 15.11 -10.36 -20.95
C THR A 229 15.49 -11.67 -21.65
N ASP A 230 14.61 -12.16 -22.54
CA ASP A 230 14.93 -13.28 -23.43
C ASP A 230 16.09 -12.96 -24.39
N THR A 231 16.52 -13.97 -25.18
CA THR A 231 17.62 -13.85 -26.15
C THR A 231 17.19 -13.29 -27.50
N GLY A 232 15.93 -12.90 -27.64
CA GLY A 232 15.36 -12.34 -28.87
C GLY A 232 15.72 -10.87 -29.08
N ARG A 233 15.01 -10.23 -30.04
CA ARG A 233 15.17 -8.80 -30.36
C ARG A 233 13.83 -8.08 -30.49
N GLU A 234 12.73 -8.83 -30.62
CA GLU A 234 11.41 -8.32 -30.86
C GLU A 234 10.77 -7.83 -29.55
N VAL A 235 10.42 -6.56 -29.48
CA VAL A 235 9.66 -5.98 -28.36
C VAL A 235 8.19 -6.32 -28.57
N ARG A 236 7.73 -7.41 -27.94
CA ARG A 236 6.38 -7.95 -28.03
C ARG A 236 5.89 -8.37 -26.66
N TYR A 237 4.64 -8.05 -26.37
CA TYR A 237 3.97 -8.43 -25.13
C TYR A 237 3.56 -9.88 -25.15
N ASP A 238 4.24 -10.70 -24.38
CA ASP A 238 3.97 -12.11 -24.21
C ASP A 238 4.50 -12.55 -22.83
N PRO A 239 3.66 -12.47 -21.79
CA PRO A 239 4.10 -12.78 -20.42
C PRO A 239 4.61 -14.21 -20.23
N SER A 240 4.24 -15.15 -21.12
CA SER A 240 4.68 -16.55 -21.04
C SER A 240 6.06 -16.77 -21.67
N GLU A 241 6.30 -16.21 -22.85
CA GLU A 241 7.53 -16.42 -23.62
C GLU A 241 8.55 -15.30 -23.40
N LYS A 242 8.07 -14.07 -23.09
CA LYS A 242 8.88 -12.87 -22.96
C LYS A 242 8.55 -12.11 -21.64
N PRO A 243 8.62 -12.76 -20.47
CA PRO A 243 8.19 -12.13 -19.21
C PRO A 243 8.95 -10.83 -18.91
N GLY A 244 10.27 -10.77 -19.22
CA GLY A 244 11.08 -9.58 -18.99
C GLY A 244 10.68 -8.39 -19.87
N ILE A 245 10.45 -8.63 -21.18
CA ILE A 245 10.00 -7.59 -22.10
C ILE A 245 8.57 -7.15 -21.76
N SER A 246 7.68 -8.10 -21.43
CA SER A 246 6.30 -7.79 -21.03
C SER A 246 6.27 -6.92 -19.77
N ASN A 247 7.09 -7.24 -18.76
CA ASN A 247 7.22 -6.40 -17.55
C ASN A 247 7.72 -4.98 -17.88
N LEU A 248 8.69 -4.85 -18.78
CA LEU A 248 9.19 -3.53 -19.19
C LEU A 248 8.15 -2.74 -20.01
N LEU A 249 7.32 -3.41 -20.81
CA LEU A 249 6.18 -2.80 -21.51
C LEU A 249 5.10 -2.35 -20.52
N ASP A 250 4.77 -3.17 -19.52
CA ASP A 250 3.83 -2.79 -18.45
C ASP A 250 4.33 -1.57 -17.67
N ILE A 251 5.64 -1.53 -17.34
CA ILE A 251 6.25 -0.37 -16.67
C ILE A 251 6.16 0.88 -17.54
N LEU A 252 6.53 0.78 -18.83
CA LEU A 252 6.51 1.93 -19.75
C LEU A 252 5.07 2.43 -19.96
N ALA A 253 4.12 1.51 -20.17
CA ALA A 253 2.71 1.85 -20.33
C ALA A 253 2.15 2.54 -19.08
N ALA A 254 2.39 1.99 -17.89
CA ALA A 254 1.94 2.58 -16.63
C ALA A 254 2.61 3.93 -16.32
N THR A 255 3.85 4.15 -16.77
CA THR A 255 4.59 5.40 -16.54
C THR A 255 4.18 6.50 -17.50
N THR A 256 3.89 6.15 -18.77
CA THR A 256 3.60 7.11 -19.85
C THR A 256 2.11 7.28 -20.14
N GLY A 257 1.25 6.39 -19.63
CA GLY A 257 -0.19 6.33 -19.96
C GLY A 257 -0.47 5.83 -21.40
N ARG A 258 0.53 5.30 -22.10
CA ARG A 258 0.40 4.83 -23.50
C ARG A 258 0.02 3.35 -23.53
N PRO A 259 -0.90 2.95 -24.43
CA PRO A 259 -1.31 1.54 -24.53
C PRO A 259 -0.19 0.65 -25.11
N ILE A 260 -0.07 -0.57 -24.60
CA ILE A 260 0.96 -1.54 -25.01
C ILE A 260 1.04 -1.74 -26.54
N PRO A 261 -0.08 -1.90 -27.29
CA PRO A 261 -0.01 -2.07 -28.74
C PRO A 261 0.66 -0.90 -29.49
N GLU A 262 0.53 0.32 -28.98
CA GLU A 262 1.21 1.50 -29.56
C GLU A 262 2.72 1.44 -29.29
N LEU A 263 3.10 1.02 -28.08
CA LEU A 263 4.51 0.85 -27.73
C LEU A 263 5.16 -0.27 -28.55
N GLU A 264 4.49 -1.40 -28.72
CA GLU A 264 4.99 -2.49 -29.58
C GLU A 264 5.26 -2.02 -31.02
N ALA A 265 4.33 -1.26 -31.59
CA ALA A 265 4.47 -0.72 -32.94
C ALA A 265 5.64 0.28 -33.07
N GLU A 266 5.90 1.09 -32.02
CA GLU A 266 7.03 2.04 -32.01
C GLU A 266 8.39 1.32 -31.98
N TYR A 267 8.45 0.18 -31.29
CA TYR A 267 9.70 -0.59 -31.14
C TYR A 267 9.85 -1.70 -32.17
N ASP A 268 8.96 -1.79 -33.16
CA ASP A 268 9.12 -2.76 -34.25
C ASP A 268 10.45 -2.51 -35.01
N GLY A 269 11.27 -3.56 -35.10
CA GLY A 269 12.60 -3.50 -35.68
C GLY A 269 13.70 -2.84 -34.82
N ARG A 270 13.36 -2.27 -33.64
CA ARG A 270 14.33 -1.73 -32.67
C ARG A 270 14.76 -2.82 -31.68
N GLY A 271 16.01 -2.74 -31.27
CA GLY A 271 16.56 -3.75 -30.32
C GLY A 271 16.23 -3.47 -28.86
N TYR A 272 16.42 -4.49 -28.02
CA TYR A 272 16.19 -4.37 -26.56
C TYR A 272 17.02 -3.27 -25.87
N GLY A 273 18.19 -2.92 -26.42
CA GLY A 273 19.05 -1.87 -25.85
C GLY A 273 18.38 -0.51 -25.87
N ASP A 274 17.80 -0.10 -27.01
CA ASP A 274 17.08 1.16 -27.17
C ASP A 274 15.82 1.15 -26.33
N PHE A 275 15.05 0.06 -26.36
CA PHE A 275 13.84 -0.10 -25.56
C PHE A 275 14.12 0.05 -24.04
N LYS A 276 15.10 -0.67 -23.50
CA LYS A 276 15.49 -0.58 -22.08
C LYS A 276 15.95 0.82 -21.69
N LYS A 277 16.63 1.52 -22.61
CA LYS A 277 17.05 2.90 -22.37
C LYS A 277 15.84 3.83 -22.27
N ASP A 278 14.91 3.73 -23.20
CA ASP A 278 13.72 4.58 -23.22
C ASP A 278 12.81 4.31 -21.99
N VAL A 279 12.67 3.04 -21.57
CA VAL A 279 11.98 2.69 -20.31
C VAL A 279 12.69 3.31 -19.10
N ALA A 280 14.03 3.23 -19.04
CA ALA A 280 14.80 3.83 -17.97
C ALA A 280 14.61 5.34 -17.91
N ASP A 281 14.70 6.02 -19.05
CA ASP A 281 14.55 7.46 -19.15
C ASP A 281 13.14 7.91 -18.70
N ALA A 282 12.09 7.22 -19.15
CA ALA A 282 10.72 7.49 -18.73
C ALA A 282 10.50 7.32 -17.22
N VAL A 283 11.02 6.24 -16.63
CA VAL A 283 10.90 6.02 -15.18
C VAL A 283 11.72 7.03 -14.39
N VAL A 284 12.92 7.37 -14.82
CA VAL A 284 13.76 8.40 -14.17
C VAL A 284 13.04 9.76 -14.20
N GLU A 285 12.46 10.14 -15.33
CA GLU A 285 11.69 11.38 -15.46
C GLU A 285 10.47 11.40 -14.55
N ALA A 286 9.70 10.31 -14.49
CA ALA A 286 8.52 10.20 -13.64
C ALA A 286 8.86 10.24 -12.13
N LEU A 287 9.97 9.63 -11.73
CA LEU A 287 10.37 9.58 -10.31
C LEU A 287 11.12 10.83 -9.83
N ALA A 288 11.72 11.62 -10.74
CA ALA A 288 12.52 12.78 -10.38
C ALA A 288 11.76 13.82 -9.52
N PRO A 289 10.55 14.28 -9.86
CA PRO A 289 9.81 15.24 -9.04
C PRO A 289 9.43 14.64 -7.68
N ILE A 290 9.07 13.36 -7.63
CA ILE A 290 8.70 12.68 -6.37
C ILE A 290 9.91 12.60 -5.45
N ARG A 291 11.06 12.21 -5.98
CA ARG A 291 12.32 12.16 -5.22
C ARG A 291 12.69 13.54 -4.68
N THR A 292 12.66 14.57 -5.52
CA THR A 292 12.99 15.96 -5.13
C THR A 292 12.06 16.42 -4.00
N ARG A 293 10.75 16.30 -4.20
CA ARG A 293 9.76 16.72 -3.21
C ARG A 293 9.86 15.94 -1.90
N THR A 294 10.17 14.63 -1.97
CA THR A 294 10.40 13.81 -0.78
C THR A 294 11.58 14.34 0.03
N LEU A 295 12.69 14.67 -0.62
CA LEU A 295 13.88 15.23 0.05
C LEU A 295 13.57 16.57 0.71
N GLU A 296 12.89 17.49 0.02
CA GLU A 296 12.45 18.76 0.57
C GLU A 296 11.63 18.59 1.86
N LEU A 297 10.64 17.68 1.84
CA LEU A 297 9.81 17.40 3.01
C LEU A 297 10.60 16.78 4.18
N LEU A 298 11.63 15.99 3.88
CA LEU A 298 12.49 15.39 4.90
C LEU A 298 13.49 16.41 5.48
N GLU A 299 13.88 17.42 4.70
CA GLU A 299 14.72 18.55 5.15
C GLU A 299 13.93 19.59 5.97
N ASP A 300 12.60 19.59 5.87
CA ASP A 300 11.69 20.39 6.70
C ASP A 300 10.82 19.49 7.60
N PRO A 301 11.37 18.96 8.69
CA PRO A 301 10.63 18.07 9.60
C PRO A 301 9.40 18.74 10.21
N ALA A 302 9.43 20.05 10.44
CA ALA A 302 8.33 20.77 11.06
C ALA A 302 7.09 20.84 10.13
N GLU A 303 7.31 21.05 8.84
CA GLU A 303 6.22 21.03 7.86
C GLU A 303 5.62 19.62 7.71
N LEU A 304 6.46 18.59 7.62
CA LEU A 304 5.97 17.21 7.54
C LEU A 304 5.15 16.85 8.79
N ASP A 305 5.63 17.20 9.99
CA ASP A 305 4.91 16.93 11.24
C ASP A 305 3.58 17.69 11.30
N ARG A 306 3.55 18.94 10.82
CA ARG A 306 2.32 19.73 10.72
C ARG A 306 1.28 19.07 9.80
N LEU A 307 1.70 18.59 8.63
CA LEU A 307 0.81 17.92 7.68
C LEU A 307 0.26 16.60 8.27
N LEU A 308 1.11 15.82 8.92
CA LEU A 308 0.69 14.58 9.58
C LEU A 308 -0.22 14.82 10.79
N ALA A 309 -0.02 15.91 11.54
CA ALA A 309 -0.87 16.28 12.65
C ALA A 309 -2.30 16.63 12.18
N ILE A 310 -2.45 17.39 11.09
CA ILE A 310 -3.74 17.68 10.48
C ILE A 310 -4.48 16.39 10.09
N GLY A 311 -3.79 15.46 9.47
CA GLY A 311 -4.36 14.17 9.10
C GLY A 311 -4.75 13.34 10.32
N ALA A 312 -3.89 13.31 11.35
CA ALA A 312 -4.15 12.59 12.60
C ALA A 312 -5.38 13.16 13.35
N GLU A 313 -5.55 14.48 13.39
CA GLU A 313 -6.70 15.11 14.00
C GLU A 313 -8.00 14.71 13.28
N ARG A 314 -8.05 14.85 11.95
CA ARG A 314 -9.21 14.43 11.14
C ARG A 314 -9.52 12.94 11.30
N ALA A 315 -8.48 12.09 11.30
CA ALA A 315 -8.62 10.66 11.49
C ALA A 315 -9.15 10.34 12.91
N SER A 316 -8.60 11.00 13.95
CA SER A 316 -9.03 10.82 15.35
C SER A 316 -10.49 11.19 15.54
N GLU A 317 -10.97 12.33 15.01
CA GLU A 317 -12.36 12.74 15.11
C GLU A 317 -13.33 11.67 14.54
N ARG A 318 -12.99 11.09 13.40
CA ARG A 318 -13.80 10.03 12.78
C ARG A 318 -13.73 8.74 13.59
N ALA A 319 -12.53 8.31 13.94
CA ALA A 319 -12.27 7.07 14.66
C ALA A 319 -12.91 7.07 16.06
N GLU A 320 -12.79 8.18 16.81
CA GLU A 320 -13.37 8.30 18.14
C GLU A 320 -14.91 8.31 18.11
N ARG A 321 -15.52 8.89 17.09
CA ARG A 321 -16.97 8.85 16.90
C ARG A 321 -17.45 7.41 16.71
N MET A 322 -16.79 6.65 15.85
CA MET A 322 -17.08 5.24 15.64
C MET A 322 -16.84 4.44 16.92
N LEU A 323 -15.70 4.65 17.56
CA LEU A 323 -15.33 3.92 18.79
C LEU A 323 -16.32 4.19 19.92
N ARG A 324 -16.80 5.42 20.10
CA ARG A 324 -17.86 5.74 21.06
C ARG A 324 -19.12 4.95 20.78
N THR A 325 -19.54 4.85 19.52
CA THR A 325 -20.69 4.03 19.14
C THR A 325 -20.48 2.55 19.47
N VAL A 326 -19.30 2.02 19.17
CA VAL A 326 -18.91 0.63 19.51
C VAL A 326 -18.97 0.41 21.02
N TYR A 327 -18.42 1.31 21.82
CA TYR A 327 -18.41 1.19 23.30
C TYR A 327 -19.82 1.21 23.88
N ASP A 328 -20.69 2.07 23.39
CA ASP A 328 -22.10 2.11 23.79
C ASP A 328 -22.81 0.78 23.44
N ARG A 329 -22.54 0.23 22.25
CA ARG A 329 -23.15 -1.02 21.80
C ARG A 329 -22.69 -2.24 22.60
N VAL A 330 -21.42 -2.30 22.99
CA VAL A 330 -20.92 -3.42 23.82
C VAL A 330 -21.22 -3.23 25.32
N GLY A 331 -21.72 -2.05 25.72
CA GLY A 331 -22.12 -1.78 27.10
C GLY A 331 -20.99 -1.27 28.00
N PHE A 332 -19.95 -0.65 27.45
CA PHE A 332 -18.91 -0.03 28.26
C PHE A 332 -19.40 1.25 28.94
N VAL A 333 -18.96 1.46 30.18
CA VAL A 333 -19.28 2.67 30.95
C VAL A 333 -18.46 3.83 30.38
N ARG A 334 -19.14 4.93 30.02
CA ARG A 334 -18.47 6.12 29.55
C ARG A 334 -17.60 6.74 30.63
N ARG A 335 -16.44 7.22 30.26
CA ARG A 335 -15.66 8.11 31.11
C ARG A 335 -16.41 9.43 31.23
N GLY A 336 -16.70 9.84 32.44
CA GLY A 336 -17.39 11.09 32.77
C GLY A 336 -16.59 12.33 32.39
#